data_4b7893234afe6162e6aa3fbe8c594403
#
_entry.id   4b7893234afe6162e6aa3fbe8c594403
#
_cell.length_a   1.000
_cell.length_b   1.000
_cell.length_c   1.000
_cell.angle_alpha   90.00
_cell.angle_beta   90.00
_cell.angle_gamma   90.00
#
_symmetry.space_group_name_H-M   'P 1'
#
loop_
_entity.id
_entity.type
_entity.pdbx_description
1 polymer ?
#
loop_
_entity_poly.entity_id
_entity_poly.type
_entity_poly.pdbx_seq_one_letter_code
_entity_poly.pdbx_strand_id
1 'polypeptide(L)'
;MVCFLLKIEKTNIFQLSGLLISTLGILVIITKLDLDILLSLDFNTGDLFMVAAIISWGVYSAFLKKRNFEISLLALVQIICTFGLLMLTPAFFIELNQGNSINVNLNLIYILLYVAIFPSIGSYYCWAGAVSIIGPNRSGIFLSLIPLFSTIFAMIFFNEKFLFYHLIGTILIILGLILSNKKITNA
;
A
#
# COMPACT_ATOMS: atom_id res chain seq x y z
N MET A 1 -8.64 5.47 -8.96
CA MET A 1 -8.56 6.66 -9.84
C MET A 1 -7.74 6.37 -11.11
N VAL A 2 -6.49 5.90 -11.03
CA VAL A 2 -5.65 5.60 -12.22
C VAL A 2 -6.32 4.59 -13.17
N CYS A 3 -6.87 3.50 -12.67
CA CYS A 3 -7.57 2.49 -13.50
C CYS A 3 -8.81 3.03 -14.22
N PHE A 4 -9.48 4.01 -13.64
CA PHE A 4 -10.62 4.72 -14.29
C PHE A 4 -10.13 5.62 -15.43
N LEU A 5 -9.05 6.38 -15.19
CA LEU A 5 -8.44 7.24 -16.23
C LEU A 5 -7.91 6.42 -17.40
N LEU A 6 -7.34 5.25 -17.14
CA LEU A 6 -6.84 4.32 -18.18
C LEU A 6 -7.93 3.44 -18.79
N LYS A 7 -9.21 3.62 -18.41
CA LYS A 7 -10.36 2.83 -18.88
C LYS A 7 -10.21 1.31 -18.70
N ILE A 8 -9.45 0.88 -17.68
CA ILE A 8 -9.17 -0.54 -17.41
C ILE A 8 -10.29 -1.18 -16.58
N GLU A 9 -10.83 -0.43 -15.62
CA GLU A 9 -11.98 -0.85 -14.81
C GLU A 9 -13.00 0.27 -14.67
N LYS A 10 -14.29 -0.10 -14.74
CA LYS A 10 -15.37 0.82 -14.39
C LYS A 10 -15.49 0.88 -12.86
N THR A 11 -15.43 2.08 -12.31
CA THR A 11 -15.64 2.30 -10.88
C THR A 11 -17.16 2.45 -10.62
N ASN A 12 -17.65 1.68 -9.67
CA ASN A 12 -19.04 1.76 -9.22
C ASN A 12 -19.16 2.85 -8.13
N ILE A 13 -20.34 3.47 -8.02
CA ILE A 13 -20.64 4.45 -6.96
C ILE A 13 -20.41 3.88 -5.55
N PHE A 14 -20.74 2.59 -5.33
CA PHE A 14 -20.48 1.92 -4.07
C PHE A 14 -18.97 1.77 -3.77
N GLN A 15 -18.14 1.56 -4.78
CA GLN A 15 -16.68 1.53 -4.62
C GLN A 15 -16.15 2.91 -4.26
N LEU A 16 -16.65 3.96 -4.89
CA LEU A 16 -16.22 5.34 -4.60
C LEU A 16 -16.64 5.77 -3.19
N SER A 17 -17.89 5.54 -2.81
CA SER A 17 -18.38 5.87 -1.47
C SER A 17 -17.70 5.04 -0.40
N GLY A 18 -17.47 3.74 -0.64
CA GLY A 18 -16.72 2.87 0.26
C GLY A 18 -15.28 3.33 0.45
N LEU A 19 -14.62 3.76 -0.64
CA LEU A 19 -13.27 4.34 -0.58
C LEU A 19 -13.25 5.63 0.27
N LEU A 20 -14.20 6.54 0.06
CA LEU A 20 -14.29 7.78 0.83
C LEU A 20 -14.49 7.50 2.32
N ILE A 21 -15.40 6.59 2.67
CA ILE A 21 -15.65 6.21 4.07
C ILE A 21 -14.41 5.56 4.69
N SER A 22 -13.73 4.64 3.98
CA SER A 22 -12.49 4.05 4.46
C SER A 22 -11.40 5.09 4.67
N THR A 23 -11.27 6.06 3.75
CA THR A 23 -10.28 7.14 3.87
C THR A 23 -10.57 8.02 5.09
N LEU A 24 -11.83 8.33 5.37
CA LEU A 24 -12.20 9.02 6.61
C LEU A 24 -11.82 8.21 7.85
N GLY A 25 -12.01 6.89 7.83
CA GLY A 25 -11.58 6.02 8.92
C GLY A 25 -10.06 6.04 9.13
N ILE A 26 -9.28 6.04 8.05
CA ILE A 26 -7.81 6.18 8.10
C ILE A 26 -7.42 7.53 8.71
N LEU A 27 -8.05 8.63 8.26
CA LEU A 27 -7.80 9.96 8.80
C LEU A 27 -8.08 10.02 10.29
N VAL A 28 -9.19 9.45 10.77
CA VAL A 28 -9.53 9.39 12.20
C VAL A 28 -8.44 8.70 13.01
N ILE A 29 -7.88 7.59 12.52
CA ILE A 29 -6.80 6.88 13.21
C ILE A 29 -5.51 7.72 13.23
N ILE A 30 -5.12 8.32 12.10
CA ILE A 30 -3.87 9.08 11.97
C ILE A 30 -3.93 10.37 12.79
N THR A 31 -5.04 11.10 12.71
CA THR A 31 -5.20 12.37 13.43
C THR A 31 -5.60 12.20 14.89
N LYS A 32 -5.95 10.99 15.33
CA LYS A 32 -6.43 10.72 16.71
C LYS A 32 -7.64 11.56 17.10
N LEU A 33 -8.46 12.00 16.15
CA LEU A 33 -9.57 12.99 16.30
C LEU A 33 -9.08 14.41 16.67
N ASP A 34 -7.82 14.71 16.46
CA ASP A 34 -7.22 16.04 16.68
C ASP A 34 -6.99 16.71 15.32
N LEU A 35 -7.71 17.80 15.06
CA LEU A 35 -7.59 18.57 13.82
C LEU A 35 -6.27 19.34 13.75
N ASP A 36 -5.67 19.68 14.88
CA ASP A 36 -4.40 20.41 14.90
C ASP A 36 -3.27 19.55 14.32
N ILE A 37 -3.33 18.23 14.48
CA ILE A 37 -2.41 17.30 13.83
C ILE A 37 -2.52 17.39 12.30
N LEU A 38 -3.74 17.51 11.77
CA LEU A 38 -3.96 17.62 10.32
C LEU A 38 -3.51 18.99 9.78
N LEU A 39 -3.71 20.05 10.55
CA LEU A 39 -3.35 21.41 10.18
C LEU A 39 -1.84 21.69 10.32
N SER A 40 -1.15 20.92 11.16
CA SER A 40 0.29 21.03 11.38
C SER A 40 1.14 20.22 10.39
N LEU A 41 0.53 19.62 9.35
CA LEU A 41 1.27 18.89 8.32
C LEU A 41 2.09 19.86 7.46
N ASP A 42 3.41 19.80 7.62
CA ASP A 42 4.35 20.52 6.77
C ASP A 42 4.74 19.65 5.57
N PHE A 43 4.38 20.10 4.39
CA PHE A 43 4.75 19.43 3.15
C PHE A 43 6.21 19.67 2.80
N ASN A 44 6.91 18.59 2.51
CA ASN A 44 8.32 18.62 2.12
C ASN A 44 8.55 17.97 0.75
N THR A 45 9.78 18.07 0.24
CA THR A 45 10.15 17.48 -1.07
C THR A 45 9.96 15.95 -1.10
N GLY A 46 10.09 15.27 0.05
CA GLY A 46 9.84 13.83 0.15
C GLY A 46 8.39 13.46 -0.15
N ASP A 47 7.44 14.33 0.21
CA ASP A 47 6.01 14.08 -0.07
C ASP A 47 5.72 14.08 -1.57
N LEU A 48 6.45 14.89 -2.38
CA LEU A 48 6.34 14.87 -3.83
C LEU A 48 6.82 13.53 -4.42
N PHE A 49 7.94 13.00 -3.90
CA PHE A 49 8.41 11.67 -4.30
C PHE A 49 7.42 10.57 -3.88
N MET A 50 6.80 10.69 -2.71
CA MET A 50 5.76 9.75 -2.27
C MET A 50 4.54 9.79 -3.19
N VAL A 51 4.07 10.97 -3.60
CA VAL A 51 2.97 11.10 -4.58
C VAL A 51 3.35 10.45 -5.90
N ALA A 52 4.56 10.68 -6.41
CA ALA A 52 5.04 10.04 -7.63
C ALA A 52 5.09 8.51 -7.50
N ALA A 53 5.52 8.00 -6.36
CA ALA A 53 5.54 6.55 -6.06
C ALA A 53 4.11 5.96 -6.04
N ILE A 54 3.14 6.64 -5.42
CA ILE A 54 1.74 6.22 -5.37
C ILE A 54 1.12 6.16 -6.78
N ILE A 55 1.40 7.18 -7.61
CA ILE A 55 0.94 7.21 -9.00
C ILE A 55 1.55 6.04 -9.79
N SER A 56 2.87 5.83 -9.66
CA SER A 56 3.58 4.72 -10.31
C SER A 56 3.04 3.36 -9.89
N TRP A 57 2.75 3.17 -8.59
CA TRP A 57 2.09 1.96 -8.08
C TRP A 57 0.69 1.75 -8.68
N GLY A 58 -0.09 2.83 -8.81
CA GLY A 58 -1.40 2.79 -9.46
C GLY A 58 -1.32 2.39 -10.93
N VAL A 59 -0.36 2.94 -11.67
CA VAL A 59 -0.09 2.61 -13.08
C VAL A 59 0.36 1.14 -13.20
N TYR A 60 1.30 0.69 -12.39
CA TYR A 60 1.73 -0.70 -12.33
C TYR A 60 0.55 -1.66 -12.11
N SER A 61 -0.30 -1.36 -11.12
CA SER A 61 -1.47 -2.19 -10.79
C SER A 61 -2.49 -2.25 -11.93
N ALA A 62 -2.66 -1.14 -12.66
CA ALA A 62 -3.51 -1.07 -13.83
C ALA A 62 -2.98 -1.94 -14.98
N PHE A 63 -1.70 -1.84 -15.29
CA PHE A 63 -1.07 -2.69 -16.31
C PHE A 63 -1.03 -4.16 -15.92
N LEU A 64 -0.84 -4.46 -14.65
CA LEU A 64 -0.88 -5.82 -14.12
C LEU A 64 -2.22 -6.51 -14.43
N LYS A 65 -3.35 -5.80 -14.36
CA LYS A 65 -4.67 -6.33 -14.75
C LYS A 65 -4.80 -6.54 -16.24
N LYS A 66 -4.21 -5.68 -17.06
CA LYS A 66 -4.33 -5.71 -18.53
C LYS A 66 -3.33 -6.66 -19.20
N ARG A 67 -2.44 -7.31 -18.43
CA ARG A 67 -1.41 -8.18 -19.02
C ARG A 67 -2.01 -9.32 -19.85
N ASN A 68 -1.47 -9.52 -21.04
CA ASN A 68 -1.90 -10.56 -21.98
C ASN A 68 -0.80 -11.66 -22.17
N PHE A 69 0.24 -11.64 -21.36
CA PHE A 69 1.33 -12.61 -21.46
C PHE A 69 1.21 -13.67 -20.37
N GLU A 70 1.42 -14.92 -20.77
CA GLU A 70 1.34 -16.08 -19.89
C GLU A 70 2.66 -16.34 -19.15
N ILE A 71 3.02 -15.45 -18.22
CA ILE A 71 4.11 -15.70 -17.29
C ILE A 71 3.54 -15.97 -15.90
N SER A 72 4.22 -16.86 -15.15
CA SER A 72 3.83 -17.12 -13.76
C SER A 72 3.98 -15.87 -12.88
N LEU A 73 3.20 -15.80 -11.79
CA LEU A 73 3.32 -14.67 -10.85
C LEU A 73 4.72 -14.57 -10.24
N LEU A 74 5.36 -15.70 -9.98
CA LEU A 74 6.74 -15.73 -9.48
C LEU A 74 7.73 -15.14 -10.48
N ALA A 75 7.62 -15.51 -11.76
CA ALA A 75 8.47 -14.96 -12.81
C ALA A 75 8.26 -13.44 -12.95
N LEU A 76 7.01 -12.97 -12.84
CA LEU A 76 6.71 -11.54 -12.86
C LEU A 76 7.39 -10.81 -11.69
N VAL A 77 7.26 -11.33 -10.47
CA VAL A 77 7.90 -10.73 -9.28
C VAL A 77 9.42 -10.74 -9.44
N GLN A 78 10.01 -11.84 -9.95
CA GLN A 78 11.45 -11.93 -10.23
C GLN A 78 11.92 -10.83 -11.19
N ILE A 79 11.20 -10.62 -12.29
CA ILE A 79 11.50 -9.58 -13.28
C ILE A 79 11.46 -8.19 -12.62
N ILE A 80 10.41 -7.89 -11.86
CA ILE A 80 10.25 -6.58 -11.17
C ILE A 80 11.38 -6.34 -10.18
N CYS A 81 11.74 -7.34 -9.36
CA CYS A 81 12.82 -7.23 -8.40
C CYS A 81 14.18 -7.04 -9.11
N THR A 82 14.41 -7.74 -10.23
CA THR A 82 15.64 -7.60 -11.00
C THR A 82 15.78 -6.21 -11.60
N PHE A 83 14.74 -5.68 -12.23
CA PHE A 83 14.75 -4.31 -12.75
C PHE A 83 14.87 -3.26 -11.63
N GLY A 84 14.20 -3.46 -10.50
CA GLY A 84 14.35 -2.60 -9.34
C GLY A 84 15.78 -2.57 -8.81
N LEU A 85 16.43 -3.73 -8.71
CA LEU A 85 17.83 -3.86 -8.33
C LEU A 85 18.74 -3.08 -9.30
N LEU A 86 18.58 -3.33 -10.60
CA LEU A 86 19.39 -2.65 -11.62
C LEU A 86 19.25 -1.13 -11.58
N MET A 87 18.03 -0.62 -11.34
CA MET A 87 17.77 0.82 -11.24
C MET A 87 18.30 1.46 -9.95
N LEU A 88 18.30 0.72 -8.83
CA LEU A 88 18.81 1.22 -7.55
C LEU A 88 20.33 1.11 -7.42
N THR A 89 20.97 0.20 -8.18
CA THR A 89 22.42 -0.02 -8.11
C THR A 89 23.25 1.25 -8.33
N PRO A 90 22.97 2.12 -9.34
CA PRO A 90 23.74 3.37 -9.50
C PRO A 90 23.61 4.32 -8.31
N ALA A 91 22.39 4.47 -7.76
CA ALA A 91 22.14 5.32 -6.59
C ALA A 91 22.93 4.82 -5.37
N PHE A 92 22.93 3.51 -5.15
CA PHE A 92 23.70 2.87 -4.08
C PHE A 92 25.22 3.18 -4.19
N PHE A 93 25.80 3.09 -5.38
CA PHE A 93 27.22 3.43 -5.56
C PHE A 93 27.52 4.92 -5.37
N ILE A 94 26.58 5.81 -5.73
CA ILE A 94 26.70 7.23 -5.46
C ILE A 94 26.74 7.49 -3.95
N GLU A 95 25.85 6.86 -3.18
CA GLU A 95 25.81 7.01 -1.72
C GLU A 95 27.08 6.46 -1.05
N LEU A 96 27.60 5.33 -1.51
CA LEU A 96 28.88 4.79 -1.01
C LEU A 96 30.05 5.75 -1.26
N ASN A 97 30.11 6.37 -2.43
CA ASN A 97 31.16 7.35 -2.76
C ASN A 97 31.06 8.64 -1.94
N GLN A 98 29.88 8.96 -1.37
CA GLN A 98 29.68 10.08 -0.45
C GLN A 98 30.13 9.79 0.99
N GLY A 99 30.74 8.63 1.23
CA GLY A 99 31.27 8.24 2.54
C GLY A 99 30.26 7.55 3.45
N ASN A 100 29.06 7.26 2.96
CA ASN A 100 28.06 6.46 3.69
C ASN A 100 28.54 5.00 3.74
N SER A 101 28.71 4.45 4.96
CA SER A 101 29.11 3.07 5.15
C SER A 101 28.02 2.27 5.85
N ILE A 102 27.87 1.02 5.44
CA ILE A 102 26.92 0.09 6.06
C ILE A 102 27.70 -0.83 7.00
N ASN A 103 27.40 -0.78 8.29
CA ASN A 103 27.95 -1.74 9.26
C ASN A 103 27.17 -3.07 9.14
N VAL A 104 27.77 -4.02 8.43
CA VAL A 104 27.18 -5.35 8.26
C VAL A 104 27.37 -6.16 9.54
N ASN A 105 26.27 -6.47 10.21
CA ASN A 105 26.23 -7.35 11.36
C ASN A 105 25.10 -8.40 11.20
N LEU A 106 25.08 -9.43 12.04
CA LEU A 106 24.09 -10.49 11.99
C LEU A 106 22.63 -9.98 12.09
N ASN A 107 22.39 -8.98 12.94
CA ASN A 107 21.07 -8.39 13.09
C ASN A 107 20.59 -7.73 11.79
N LEU A 108 21.47 -6.99 11.12
CA LEU A 108 21.16 -6.39 9.82
C LEU A 108 20.82 -7.47 8.78
N ILE A 109 21.55 -8.57 8.76
CA ILE A 109 21.29 -9.69 7.84
C ILE A 109 19.89 -10.29 8.09
N TYR A 110 19.51 -10.54 9.35
CA TYR A 110 18.18 -11.03 9.70
C TYR A 110 17.07 -10.05 9.29
N ILE A 111 17.27 -8.75 9.53
CA ILE A 111 16.31 -7.72 9.12
C ILE A 111 16.18 -7.70 7.60
N LEU A 112 17.28 -7.72 6.86
CA LEU A 112 17.27 -7.73 5.39
C LEU A 112 16.59 -8.98 4.83
N LEU A 113 16.84 -10.17 5.39
CA LEU A 113 16.17 -11.40 4.98
C LEU A 113 14.66 -11.32 5.25
N TYR A 114 14.25 -10.84 6.42
CA TYR A 114 12.85 -10.63 6.74
C TYR A 114 12.18 -9.68 5.74
N VAL A 115 12.79 -8.52 5.47
CA VAL A 115 12.26 -7.52 4.53
C VAL A 115 12.24 -8.04 3.10
N ALA A 116 13.24 -8.80 2.66
CA ALA A 116 13.28 -9.38 1.32
C ALA A 116 12.16 -10.41 1.11
N ILE A 117 11.92 -11.28 2.09
CA ILE A 117 10.96 -12.38 1.96
C ILE A 117 9.52 -11.89 2.13
N PHE A 118 9.19 -11.23 3.24
CA PHE A 118 7.80 -10.91 3.59
C PHE A 118 7.28 -9.64 2.91
N PRO A 119 7.77 -8.42 3.19
CA PRO A 119 7.23 -7.21 2.60
C PRO A 119 7.65 -6.99 1.13
N SER A 120 8.69 -7.68 0.62
CA SER A 120 9.05 -7.60 -0.79
C SER A 120 8.42 -8.75 -1.59
N ILE A 121 9.05 -9.91 -1.66
CA ILE A 121 8.61 -11.01 -2.54
C ILE A 121 7.18 -11.46 -2.20
N GLY A 122 6.90 -11.72 -0.92
CA GLY A 122 5.59 -12.20 -0.46
C GLY A 122 4.47 -11.21 -0.75
N SER A 123 4.69 -9.94 -0.43
CA SER A 123 3.70 -8.87 -0.61
C SER A 123 3.43 -8.61 -2.10
N TYR A 124 4.47 -8.54 -2.96
CA TYR A 124 4.28 -8.38 -4.41
C TYR A 124 3.57 -9.58 -5.04
N TYR A 125 3.89 -10.79 -4.61
CA TYR A 125 3.21 -12.00 -5.08
C TYR A 125 1.73 -12.00 -4.71
N CYS A 126 1.39 -11.72 -3.45
CA CYS A 126 0.01 -11.62 -2.98
C CYS A 126 -0.75 -10.48 -3.69
N TRP A 127 -0.11 -9.31 -3.86
CA TRP A 127 -0.70 -8.19 -4.57
C TRP A 127 -1.00 -8.54 -6.04
N ALA A 128 -0.03 -9.10 -6.75
CA ALA A 128 -0.21 -9.52 -8.14
C ALA A 128 -1.31 -10.57 -8.29
N GLY A 129 -1.39 -11.52 -7.35
CA GLY A 129 -2.47 -12.51 -7.29
C GLY A 129 -3.84 -11.85 -7.05
N ALA A 130 -3.95 -10.98 -6.06
CA ALA A 130 -5.18 -10.26 -5.75
C ALA A 130 -5.66 -9.43 -6.96
N VAL A 131 -4.77 -8.64 -7.56
CA VAL A 131 -5.10 -7.81 -8.73
C VAL A 131 -5.56 -8.66 -9.92
N SER A 132 -4.94 -9.81 -10.16
CA SER A 132 -5.33 -10.70 -11.25
C SER A 132 -6.74 -11.30 -11.06
N ILE A 133 -7.13 -11.61 -9.82
CA ILE A 133 -8.40 -12.25 -9.48
C ILE A 133 -9.53 -11.21 -9.36
N ILE A 134 -9.40 -10.24 -8.46
CA ILE A 134 -10.48 -9.31 -8.10
C ILE A 134 -10.33 -7.90 -8.72
N GLY A 135 -9.21 -7.63 -9.38
CA GLY A 135 -8.90 -6.35 -10.02
C GLY A 135 -8.26 -5.31 -9.08
N PRO A 136 -7.59 -4.30 -9.65
CA PRO A 136 -6.83 -3.31 -8.89
C PRO A 136 -7.68 -2.41 -8.00
N ASN A 137 -8.89 -2.03 -8.45
CA ASN A 137 -9.78 -1.18 -7.66
C ASN A 137 -10.21 -1.87 -6.35
N ARG A 138 -10.65 -3.13 -6.43
CA ARG A 138 -11.04 -3.89 -5.24
C ARG A 138 -9.85 -4.24 -4.37
N SER A 139 -8.73 -4.68 -4.95
CA SER A 139 -7.50 -4.96 -4.20
C SER A 139 -7.02 -3.71 -3.45
N GLY A 140 -7.10 -2.54 -4.08
CA GLY A 140 -6.68 -1.27 -3.49
C GLY A 140 -7.45 -0.89 -2.23
N ILE A 141 -8.75 -1.20 -2.16
CA ILE A 141 -9.57 -0.88 -0.98
C ILE A 141 -9.12 -1.70 0.25
N PHE A 142 -8.62 -2.93 0.07
CA PHE A 142 -8.08 -3.73 1.17
C PHE A 142 -6.83 -3.10 1.80
N LEU A 143 -6.12 -2.20 1.11
CA LEU A 143 -5.00 -1.45 1.71
C LEU A 143 -5.46 -0.55 2.86
N SER A 144 -6.73 -0.16 2.92
CA SER A 144 -7.28 0.59 4.05
C SER A 144 -7.28 -0.20 5.36
N LEU A 145 -7.07 -1.52 5.33
CA LEU A 145 -6.88 -2.34 6.52
C LEU A 145 -5.48 -2.19 7.16
N ILE A 146 -4.50 -1.60 6.46
CA ILE A 146 -3.14 -1.43 6.98
C ILE A 146 -3.13 -0.72 8.35
N PRO A 147 -3.80 0.44 8.53
CA PRO A 147 -3.84 1.11 9.84
C PRO A 147 -4.48 0.25 10.94
N LEU A 148 -5.47 -0.55 10.59
CA LEU A 148 -6.11 -1.47 11.54
C LEU A 148 -5.11 -2.53 12.04
N PHE A 149 -4.42 -3.22 11.13
CA PHE A 149 -3.41 -4.20 11.51
C PHE A 149 -2.22 -3.56 12.25
N SER A 150 -1.79 -2.35 11.83
CA SER A 150 -0.75 -1.60 12.52
C SER A 150 -1.14 -1.30 13.97
N THR A 151 -2.39 -0.88 14.22
CA THR A 151 -2.91 -0.66 15.58
C THR A 151 -2.90 -1.96 16.39
N ILE A 152 -3.34 -3.08 15.83
CA ILE A 152 -3.35 -4.38 16.52
C ILE A 152 -1.91 -4.78 16.90
N PHE A 153 -0.96 -4.65 15.97
CA PHE A 153 0.44 -4.98 16.25
C PHE A 153 1.07 -4.03 17.26
N ALA A 154 0.75 -2.72 17.21
CA ALA A 154 1.21 -1.76 18.21
C ALA A 154 0.74 -2.12 19.62
N MET A 155 -0.51 -2.58 19.76
CA MET A 155 -1.02 -3.06 21.05
C MET A 155 -0.29 -4.32 21.53
N ILE A 156 -0.04 -5.29 20.63
CA ILE A 156 0.59 -6.57 21.00
C ILE A 156 2.08 -6.40 21.31
N PHE A 157 2.82 -5.66 20.50
CA PHE A 157 4.28 -5.58 20.60
C PHE A 157 4.78 -4.39 21.42
N PHE A 158 4.02 -3.28 21.47
CA PHE A 158 4.42 -2.05 22.16
C PHE A 158 3.54 -1.72 23.37
N ASN A 159 2.57 -2.59 23.72
CA ASN A 159 1.63 -2.38 24.82
C ASN A 159 0.85 -1.05 24.72
N GLU A 160 0.59 -0.58 23.50
CA GLU A 160 -0.22 0.62 23.30
C GLU A 160 -1.67 0.38 23.70
N LYS A 161 -2.31 1.41 24.25
CA LYS A 161 -3.71 1.32 24.69
C LYS A 161 -4.65 1.51 23.50
N PHE A 162 -5.70 0.68 23.44
CA PHE A 162 -6.80 0.88 22.50
C PHE A 162 -7.62 2.10 22.94
N LEU A 163 -7.65 3.14 22.12
CA LEU A 163 -8.34 4.38 22.38
C LEU A 163 -9.59 4.54 21.50
N PHE A 164 -10.48 5.46 21.87
CA PHE A 164 -11.78 5.59 21.20
C PHE A 164 -11.69 5.91 19.71
N TYR A 165 -10.67 6.65 19.28
CA TYR A 165 -10.45 6.94 17.86
C TYR A 165 -10.08 5.70 17.04
N HIS A 166 -9.40 4.71 17.64
CA HIS A 166 -9.13 3.43 16.97
C HIS A 166 -10.44 2.69 16.69
N LEU A 167 -11.40 2.71 17.62
CA LEU A 167 -12.70 2.08 17.44
C LEU A 167 -13.48 2.73 16.30
N ILE A 168 -13.60 4.07 16.31
CA ILE A 168 -14.32 4.80 15.28
C ILE A 168 -13.67 4.58 13.90
N GLY A 169 -12.36 4.75 13.81
CA GLY A 169 -11.63 4.54 12.56
C GLY A 169 -11.77 3.13 12.03
N THR A 170 -11.69 2.12 12.89
CA THR A 170 -11.90 0.71 12.52
C THR A 170 -13.30 0.47 11.96
N ILE A 171 -14.35 0.98 12.63
CA ILE A 171 -15.73 0.85 12.16
C ILE A 171 -15.89 1.49 10.76
N LEU A 172 -15.37 2.69 10.57
CA LEU A 172 -15.44 3.37 9.27
C LEU A 172 -14.70 2.60 8.17
N ILE A 173 -13.51 2.07 8.45
CA ILE A 173 -12.74 1.25 7.49
C ILE A 173 -13.52 0.00 7.10
N ILE A 174 -14.08 -0.72 8.07
CA ILE A 174 -14.86 -1.94 7.81
C ILE A 174 -16.13 -1.63 7.02
N LEU A 175 -16.88 -0.58 7.39
CA LEU A 175 -18.08 -0.16 6.67
C LEU A 175 -17.74 0.25 5.23
N GLY A 176 -16.67 0.99 5.03
CA GLY A 176 -16.18 1.38 3.71
C GLY A 176 -15.80 0.17 2.85
N LEU A 177 -15.12 -0.82 3.45
CA LEU A 177 -14.76 -2.06 2.79
C LEU A 177 -16.00 -2.89 2.38
N ILE A 178 -16.96 -3.04 3.27
CA ILE A 178 -18.22 -3.77 2.98
C ILE A 178 -18.98 -3.08 1.85
N LEU A 179 -19.12 -1.74 1.93
CA LEU A 179 -19.83 -0.96 0.94
C LEU A 179 -19.18 -1.05 -0.44
N SER A 180 -17.85 -0.96 -0.50
CA SER A 180 -17.11 -1.01 -1.76
C SER A 180 -17.18 -2.37 -2.45
N ASN A 181 -17.39 -3.46 -1.69
CA ASN A 181 -17.54 -4.80 -2.24
C ASN A 181 -18.96 -5.13 -2.70
N LYS A 182 -19.92 -4.24 -2.47
CA LYS A 182 -21.30 -4.44 -2.90
C LYS A 182 -21.39 -4.47 -4.43
N LYS A 183 -21.90 -5.57 -4.98
CA LYS A 183 -22.18 -5.68 -6.42
C LYS A 183 -23.42 -4.87 -6.74
N ILE A 184 -23.43 -4.15 -7.86
CA ILE A 184 -24.70 -3.69 -8.44
C ILE A 184 -25.36 -4.93 -9.00
N THR A 185 -26.46 -5.37 -8.40
CA THR A 185 -27.39 -6.30 -9.04
C THR A 185 -28.16 -5.45 -10.06
N ASN A 186 -27.71 -5.48 -11.32
CA ASN A 186 -28.54 -4.93 -12.38
C ASN A 186 -29.80 -5.84 -12.45
N ALA A 187 -30.92 -5.28 -12.02
CA ALA A 187 -32.24 -5.84 -12.32
C ALA A 187 -32.54 -5.63 -13.80
#